data_90234b42d89a9c913caa98d03196b8bc
#
_entry.id   90234b42d89a9c913caa98d03196b8bc
#
_cell.length_a   1.000
_cell.length_b   1.000
_cell.length_c   1.000
_cell.angle_alpha   90.00
_cell.angle_beta   90.00
_cell.angle_gamma   90.00
#
_symmetry.space_group_name_H-M   'P 1'
#
loop_
_entity.id
_entity.type
_entity.pdbx_description
1 polymer ?
#
loop_
_entity_poly.entity_id
_entity_poly.type
_entity_poly.pdbx_seq_one_letter_code
_entity_poly.pdbx_strand_id
1 'polypeptide(L)'
;MAKKRRAISVATALLAGGAVAASVYARRDSDKPRSGAPALELTPVHRGGTGTPLLLLHGIGAIWRAWSPVLPYLEPHHEVIVPTLHGHAGGPPLDAEIVPSVQALVDGIEEELDRLGLQKVHIAGNSLGGWIGIELARRGRAQSLVLLSPAGAWRSPRRLRATAHGVRFSIGALAHYSSRAEAMAERRLLHWALLAGQVAHPHRVPRESLVTFIQASGRSPVVDPLLRVLHLYPLDPLPADRDYPVRLVWADRDRVLPFKHFGSPMLERLPGAELIRLSGVGHVPMSDDPARVAEMILEVTRAVDSAATSAREG
;
A
#
# COMPACT_ATOMS: atom_id res chain seq x y z
N MET A 1 27.65 29.74 -16.78
CA MET A 1 26.45 29.56 -15.92
C MET A 1 25.59 28.41 -16.45
N ALA A 2 25.75 27.18 -15.96
CA ALA A 2 25.06 26.01 -16.43
C ALA A 2 23.65 25.95 -15.77
N LYS A 3 22.60 26.00 -16.59
CA LYS A 3 21.21 25.79 -16.16
C LYS A 3 21.09 24.37 -15.56
N LYS A 4 21.01 24.25 -14.24
CA LYS A 4 20.56 23.01 -13.56
C LYS A 4 19.13 22.72 -13.99
N ARG A 5 18.95 21.92 -15.04
CA ARG A 5 17.65 21.29 -15.36
C ARG A 5 17.28 20.42 -14.16
N ARG A 6 16.22 20.78 -13.44
CA ARG A 6 15.63 19.97 -12.39
C ARG A 6 15.14 18.69 -13.06
N ALA A 7 15.84 17.60 -12.88
CA ALA A 7 15.37 16.29 -13.30
C ALA A 7 14.14 15.93 -12.42
N ILE A 8 12.95 16.14 -12.96
CA ILE A 8 11.72 15.56 -12.43
C ILE A 8 11.90 14.05 -12.58
N SER A 9 11.71 13.28 -11.49
CA SER A 9 11.85 11.82 -11.60
C SER A 9 10.81 11.29 -12.60
N VAL A 10 11.18 10.28 -13.38
CA VAL A 10 10.27 9.63 -14.34
C VAL A 10 8.97 9.17 -13.64
N ALA A 11 9.08 8.72 -12.39
CA ALA A 11 7.93 8.36 -11.54
C ALA A 11 6.99 9.55 -11.28
N THR A 12 7.54 10.70 -10.91
CA THR A 12 6.74 11.93 -10.71
C THR A 12 6.09 12.39 -12.00
N ALA A 13 6.79 12.22 -13.14
CA ALA A 13 6.25 12.56 -14.46
C ALA A 13 5.13 11.59 -14.88
N LEU A 14 5.22 10.29 -14.58
CA LEU A 14 4.18 9.29 -14.89
C LEU A 14 2.95 9.44 -13.99
N LEU A 15 3.15 9.67 -12.69
CA LEU A 15 2.06 9.97 -11.77
C LEU A 15 1.35 11.28 -12.16
N ALA A 16 2.11 12.31 -12.50
CA ALA A 16 1.58 13.58 -12.99
C ALA A 16 0.92 13.43 -14.37
N GLY A 17 1.47 12.60 -15.27
CA GLY A 17 0.95 12.35 -16.60
C GLY A 17 -0.44 11.71 -16.58
N GLY A 18 -0.68 10.74 -15.71
CA GLY A 18 -2.01 10.15 -15.50
C GLY A 18 -3.03 11.18 -15.01
N ALA A 19 -2.65 12.02 -14.04
CA ALA A 19 -3.51 13.06 -13.53
C ALA A 19 -3.80 14.17 -14.56
N VAL A 20 -2.82 14.53 -15.40
CA VAL A 20 -3.02 15.47 -16.52
C VAL A 20 -3.94 14.87 -17.58
N ALA A 21 -3.77 13.59 -17.93
CA ALA A 21 -4.66 12.90 -18.87
C ALA A 21 -6.11 12.88 -18.36
N ALA A 22 -6.30 12.60 -17.05
CA ALA A 22 -7.61 12.67 -16.40
C ALA A 22 -8.22 14.08 -16.49
N SER A 23 -7.42 15.11 -16.22
CA SER A 23 -7.85 16.51 -16.26
C SER A 23 -8.24 16.98 -17.67
N VAL A 24 -7.47 16.59 -18.70
CA VAL A 24 -7.76 16.92 -20.11
C VAL A 24 -9.03 16.22 -20.57
N TYR A 25 -9.20 14.94 -20.19
CA TYR A 25 -10.40 14.18 -20.51
C TYR A 25 -11.65 14.80 -19.87
N ALA A 26 -11.61 15.10 -18.59
CA ALA A 26 -12.75 15.63 -17.86
C ALA A 26 -13.23 16.99 -18.37
N ARG A 27 -12.33 17.84 -18.89
CA ARG A 27 -12.70 19.12 -19.53
C ARG A 27 -13.43 18.97 -20.87
N ARG A 28 -13.21 17.87 -21.59
CA ARG A 28 -13.84 17.58 -22.90
C ARG A 28 -15.24 16.97 -22.78
N ASP A 29 -15.58 16.38 -21.63
CA ASP A 29 -16.82 15.62 -21.43
C ASP A 29 -17.77 16.28 -20.41
N SER A 30 -17.74 17.63 -20.32
CA SER A 30 -18.45 18.42 -19.31
C SER A 30 -19.99 18.38 -19.40
N ASP A 31 -20.59 17.80 -20.46
CA ASP A 31 -22.01 18.00 -20.76
C ASP A 31 -22.97 16.84 -20.46
N LYS A 32 -22.53 15.77 -19.79
CA LYS A 32 -23.47 14.69 -19.42
C LYS A 32 -23.26 14.16 -18.01
N PRO A 33 -24.12 14.51 -17.04
CA PRO A 33 -24.23 13.76 -15.81
C PRO A 33 -24.83 12.39 -16.14
N ARG A 34 -24.06 11.32 -16.07
CA ARG A 34 -24.57 9.95 -16.10
C ARG A 34 -24.93 9.55 -14.67
N SER A 35 -26.23 9.53 -14.40
CA SER A 35 -26.82 8.97 -13.19
C SER A 35 -26.67 7.45 -13.20
N GLY A 36 -26.32 6.83 -12.06
CA GLY A 36 -26.74 5.48 -11.78
C GLY A 36 -25.69 4.41 -11.56
N ALA A 37 -24.39 4.70 -11.42
CA ALA A 37 -23.51 3.69 -10.84
C ALA A 37 -23.84 3.52 -9.34
N PRO A 38 -24.07 2.30 -8.84
CA PRO A 38 -24.27 2.09 -7.41
C PRO A 38 -23.05 2.64 -6.66
N ALA A 39 -23.30 3.36 -5.58
CA ALA A 39 -22.24 3.85 -4.72
C ALA A 39 -21.42 2.64 -4.26
N LEU A 40 -20.09 2.72 -4.39
CA LEU A 40 -19.19 1.69 -3.89
C LEU A 40 -19.50 1.44 -2.41
N GLU A 41 -19.95 0.24 -2.09
CA GLU A 41 -20.11 -0.19 -0.71
C GLU A 41 -18.72 -0.37 -0.10
N LEU A 42 -18.39 0.53 0.84
CA LEU A 42 -17.11 0.54 1.54
C LEU A 42 -17.29 -0.15 2.88
N THR A 43 -16.72 -1.33 3.01
CA THR A 43 -16.64 -2.06 4.29
C THR A 43 -15.30 -1.75 4.97
N PRO A 44 -15.30 -1.63 6.32
CA PRO A 44 -14.08 -1.24 7.05
C PRO A 44 -13.02 -2.34 7.08
N VAL A 45 -13.41 -3.61 6.94
CA VAL A 45 -12.53 -4.77 7.04
C VAL A 45 -13.05 -5.90 6.18
N HIS A 46 -12.11 -6.70 5.63
CA HIS A 46 -12.39 -8.03 5.13
C HIS A 46 -11.79 -9.06 6.10
N ARG A 47 -12.54 -10.11 6.40
CA ARG A 47 -12.07 -11.29 7.14
C ARG A 47 -12.51 -12.54 6.40
N GLY A 48 -11.60 -13.49 6.23
CA GLY A 48 -11.88 -14.74 5.54
C GLY A 48 -10.84 -15.80 5.81
N GLY A 49 -11.15 -17.05 5.44
CA GLY A 49 -10.26 -18.18 5.66
C GLY A 49 -10.21 -18.68 7.11
N THR A 50 -9.31 -19.63 7.35
CA THR A 50 -9.09 -20.27 8.66
C THR A 50 -7.61 -20.60 8.82
N GLY A 51 -7.12 -20.68 10.05
CA GLY A 51 -5.73 -20.98 10.37
C GLY A 51 -5.10 -19.89 11.23
N THR A 52 -3.77 -19.78 11.19
CA THR A 52 -3.04 -18.74 11.91
C THR A 52 -3.36 -17.35 11.36
N PRO A 53 -3.55 -16.33 12.24
CA PRO A 53 -3.94 -15.00 11.80
C PRO A 53 -2.88 -14.32 10.93
N LEU A 54 -3.34 -13.77 9.78
CA LEU A 54 -2.52 -13.00 8.84
C LEU A 54 -3.15 -11.63 8.60
N LEU A 55 -2.44 -10.58 9.02
CA LEU A 55 -2.82 -9.19 8.82
C LEU A 55 -2.25 -8.65 7.51
N LEU A 56 -3.10 -8.10 6.64
CA LEU A 56 -2.71 -7.49 5.37
C LEU A 56 -2.97 -5.99 5.38
N LEU A 57 -1.91 -5.18 5.16
CA LEU A 57 -1.96 -3.72 5.27
C LEU A 57 -1.74 -3.05 3.91
N HIS A 58 -2.70 -2.24 3.47
CA HIS A 58 -2.68 -1.57 2.17
C HIS A 58 -1.85 -0.26 2.16
N GLY A 59 -1.52 0.22 0.97
CA GLY A 59 -0.82 1.50 0.75
C GLY A 59 -1.72 2.72 0.89
N ILE A 60 -1.10 3.91 0.90
CA ILE A 60 -1.79 5.19 1.04
C ILE A 60 -2.83 5.41 -0.06
N GLY A 61 -4.02 5.91 0.30
CA GLY A 61 -5.12 6.18 -0.63
C GLY A 61 -5.85 4.95 -1.15
N ALA A 62 -5.41 3.74 -0.78
CA ALA A 62 -6.09 2.48 -1.08
C ALA A 62 -7.09 2.11 0.04
N ILE A 63 -7.72 0.95 -0.12
CA ILE A 63 -8.59 0.30 0.86
C ILE A 63 -8.24 -1.20 0.90
N TRP A 64 -8.85 -1.98 1.78
CA TRP A 64 -8.62 -3.41 1.90
C TRP A 64 -8.68 -4.17 0.57
N ARG A 65 -9.54 -3.73 -0.38
CA ARG A 65 -9.71 -4.35 -1.71
C ARG A 65 -8.44 -4.37 -2.57
N ALA A 66 -7.40 -3.60 -2.22
CA ALA A 66 -6.08 -3.70 -2.86
C ALA A 66 -5.47 -5.10 -2.73
N TRP A 67 -5.88 -5.86 -1.71
CA TRP A 67 -5.46 -7.24 -1.47
C TRP A 67 -6.38 -8.29 -2.07
N SER A 68 -7.57 -7.92 -2.62
CA SER A 68 -8.55 -8.87 -3.17
C SER A 68 -7.96 -9.89 -4.16
N PRO A 69 -7.01 -9.53 -5.07
CA PRO A 69 -6.46 -10.51 -5.99
C PRO A 69 -5.63 -11.62 -5.31
N VAL A 70 -5.13 -11.38 -4.09
CA VAL A 70 -4.27 -12.30 -3.35
C VAL A 70 -5.06 -13.20 -2.39
N LEU A 71 -6.24 -12.77 -1.95
CA LEU A 71 -7.07 -13.48 -0.96
C LEU A 71 -7.33 -14.94 -1.32
N PRO A 72 -7.71 -15.31 -2.56
CA PRO A 72 -7.98 -16.71 -2.91
C PRO A 72 -6.80 -17.67 -2.69
N TYR A 73 -5.58 -17.13 -2.65
CA TYR A 73 -4.36 -17.91 -2.41
C TYR A 73 -3.99 -18.00 -0.93
N LEU A 74 -4.44 -17.04 -0.10
CA LEU A 74 -4.06 -16.94 1.31
C LEU A 74 -5.12 -17.55 2.25
N GLU A 75 -6.41 -17.33 1.98
CA GLU A 75 -7.52 -17.80 2.80
C GLU A 75 -7.58 -19.33 3.01
N PRO A 76 -7.11 -20.19 2.07
CA PRO A 76 -6.99 -21.62 2.34
C PRO A 76 -5.99 -21.99 3.45
N HIS A 77 -5.16 -21.05 3.92
CA HIS A 77 -4.04 -21.32 4.83
C HIS A 77 -4.06 -20.46 6.09
N HIS A 78 -4.75 -19.33 6.06
CA HIS A 78 -4.75 -18.33 7.13
C HIS A 78 -6.15 -17.77 7.37
N GLU A 79 -6.44 -17.41 8.63
CA GLU A 79 -7.46 -16.43 8.92
C GLU A 79 -6.92 -15.06 8.50
N VAL A 80 -7.36 -14.56 7.33
CA VAL A 80 -6.87 -13.32 6.76
C VAL A 80 -7.68 -12.14 7.28
N ILE A 81 -7.01 -11.12 7.78
CA ILE A 81 -7.58 -9.89 8.32
C ILE A 81 -7.06 -8.72 7.50
N VAL A 82 -7.92 -8.02 6.80
CA VAL A 82 -7.54 -6.93 5.88
C VAL A 82 -8.32 -5.68 6.25
N PRO A 83 -7.85 -4.88 7.22
CA PRO A 83 -8.51 -3.64 7.58
C PRO A 83 -8.30 -2.57 6.52
N THR A 84 -9.29 -1.69 6.33
CA THR A 84 -9.06 -0.38 5.75
C THR A 84 -8.53 0.54 6.84
N LEU A 85 -7.38 1.15 6.58
CA LEU A 85 -6.69 2.00 7.56
C LEU A 85 -7.55 3.21 7.98
N HIS A 86 -7.40 3.66 9.21
CA HIS A 86 -8.10 4.84 9.76
C HIS A 86 -7.96 6.06 8.83
N GLY A 87 -9.05 6.80 8.66
CA GLY A 87 -9.12 7.97 7.80
C GLY A 87 -9.03 7.68 6.29
N HIS A 88 -8.93 6.41 5.86
CA HIS A 88 -9.11 5.98 4.48
C HIS A 88 -10.59 5.66 4.21
N ALA A 89 -10.97 5.68 2.93
CA ALA A 89 -12.36 5.50 2.50
C ALA A 89 -12.97 4.18 3.01
N GLY A 90 -14.03 4.27 3.82
CA GLY A 90 -14.70 3.11 4.42
C GLY A 90 -14.00 2.51 5.65
N GLY A 91 -12.80 2.95 5.98
CA GLY A 91 -12.16 2.64 7.25
C GLY A 91 -12.73 3.47 8.40
N PRO A 92 -12.35 3.15 9.65
CA PRO A 92 -12.74 3.95 10.80
C PRO A 92 -12.27 5.40 10.63
N PRO A 93 -13.04 6.40 11.10
CA PRO A 93 -12.58 7.78 11.09
C PRO A 93 -11.35 7.92 11.98
N LEU A 94 -10.44 8.81 11.60
CA LEU A 94 -9.43 9.31 12.54
C LEU A 94 -10.07 10.41 13.37
N ASP A 95 -9.91 10.36 14.68
CA ASP A 95 -10.41 11.38 15.57
C ASP A 95 -9.88 12.77 15.14
N ALA A 96 -10.75 13.79 15.16
CA ALA A 96 -10.42 15.13 14.70
C ALA A 96 -9.31 15.80 15.55
N GLU A 97 -9.12 15.38 16.78
CA GLU A 97 -8.06 15.85 17.68
C GLU A 97 -6.72 15.18 17.42
N ILE A 98 -6.70 14.05 16.71
CA ILE A 98 -5.48 13.30 16.41
C ILE A 98 -4.81 13.87 15.15
N VAL A 99 -3.56 14.29 15.30
CA VAL A 99 -2.74 14.69 14.16
C VAL A 99 -2.45 13.46 13.28
N PRO A 100 -2.86 13.45 12.01
CA PRO A 100 -2.58 12.34 11.11
C PRO A 100 -1.10 12.02 11.03
N SER A 101 -0.72 10.82 11.47
CA SER A 101 0.66 10.34 11.50
C SER A 101 0.69 8.83 11.26
N VAL A 102 1.86 8.27 10.97
CA VAL A 102 2.00 6.81 10.87
C VAL A 102 1.70 6.17 12.22
N GLN A 103 2.10 6.79 13.32
CA GLN A 103 1.85 6.27 14.68
C GLN A 103 0.35 6.17 14.97
N ALA A 104 -0.44 7.21 14.64
CA ALA A 104 -1.89 7.17 14.82
C ALA A 104 -2.56 6.04 14.00
N LEU A 105 -2.02 5.72 12.81
CA LEU A 105 -2.51 4.57 12.03
C LEU A 105 -2.09 3.25 12.65
N VAL A 106 -0.91 3.17 13.24
CA VAL A 106 -0.43 1.98 13.97
C VAL A 106 -1.29 1.74 15.21
N ASP A 107 -1.56 2.81 15.99
CA ASP A 107 -2.41 2.74 17.17
C ASP A 107 -3.78 2.14 16.84
N GLY A 108 -4.43 2.64 15.78
CA GLY A 108 -5.73 2.12 15.35
C GLY A 108 -5.71 0.66 14.87
N ILE A 109 -4.62 0.18 14.27
CA ILE A 109 -4.47 -1.25 13.93
C ILE A 109 -4.20 -2.08 15.20
N GLU A 110 -3.42 -1.57 16.12
CA GLU A 110 -3.14 -2.24 17.39
C GLU A 110 -4.40 -2.42 18.23
N GLU A 111 -5.25 -1.37 18.33
CA GLU A 111 -6.57 -1.43 18.96
C GLU A 111 -7.47 -2.50 18.31
N GLU A 112 -7.45 -2.63 16.99
CA GLU A 112 -8.21 -3.67 16.30
C GLU A 112 -7.69 -5.07 16.62
N LEU A 113 -6.36 -5.28 16.68
CA LEU A 113 -5.79 -6.55 17.09
C LEU A 113 -6.16 -6.89 18.53
N ASP A 114 -6.14 -5.92 19.45
CA ASP A 114 -6.51 -6.11 20.85
C ASP A 114 -8.00 -6.45 21.00
N ARG A 115 -8.88 -5.77 20.22
CA ARG A 115 -10.31 -6.09 20.18
C ARG A 115 -10.59 -7.52 19.70
N LEU A 116 -9.72 -8.05 18.84
CA LEU A 116 -9.78 -9.42 18.34
C LEU A 116 -9.10 -10.42 19.27
N GLY A 117 -8.44 -9.98 20.34
CA GLY A 117 -7.67 -10.84 21.26
C GLY A 117 -6.36 -11.37 20.66
N LEU A 118 -5.84 -10.73 19.61
CA LEU A 118 -4.66 -11.16 18.86
C LEU A 118 -3.41 -10.46 19.37
N GLN A 119 -2.54 -11.17 20.08
CA GLN A 119 -1.30 -10.62 20.62
C GLN A 119 -0.22 -10.48 19.55
N LYS A 120 0.02 -11.55 18.79
CA LYS A 120 0.95 -11.58 17.67
C LYS A 120 0.27 -12.19 16.46
N VAL A 121 0.57 -11.67 15.25
CA VAL A 121 0.03 -12.15 13.98
C VAL A 121 1.13 -12.17 12.91
N HIS A 122 0.95 -12.94 11.86
CA HIS A 122 1.73 -12.73 10.64
C HIS A 122 1.31 -11.39 10.02
N ILE A 123 2.27 -10.62 9.52
CA ILE A 123 2.00 -9.30 8.93
C ILE A 123 2.56 -9.24 7.51
N ALA A 124 1.73 -8.86 6.54
CA ALA A 124 2.19 -8.46 5.23
C ALA A 124 1.68 -7.05 4.89
N GLY A 125 2.57 -6.18 4.39
CA GLY A 125 2.23 -4.79 4.14
C GLY A 125 2.85 -4.22 2.87
N ASN A 126 2.07 -3.45 2.10
CA ASN A 126 2.55 -2.75 0.92
C ASN A 126 2.69 -1.25 1.19
N SER A 127 3.81 -0.66 0.78
CA SER A 127 4.04 0.79 0.83
C SER A 127 3.85 1.37 2.25
N LEU A 128 2.86 2.24 2.49
CA LEU A 128 2.48 2.73 3.81
C LEU A 128 2.13 1.59 4.78
N GLY A 129 1.38 0.58 4.30
CA GLY A 129 1.06 -0.61 5.09
C GLY A 129 2.30 -1.39 5.51
N GLY A 130 3.35 -1.39 4.68
CA GLY A 130 4.65 -1.96 5.06
C GLY A 130 5.32 -1.17 6.20
N TRP A 131 5.25 0.15 6.18
CA TRP A 131 5.76 0.99 7.29
C TRP A 131 4.98 0.72 8.58
N ILE A 132 3.64 0.70 8.51
CA ILE A 132 2.80 0.35 9.66
C ILE A 132 3.15 -1.06 10.19
N GLY A 133 3.35 -2.03 9.30
CA GLY A 133 3.78 -3.39 9.68
C GLY A 133 5.12 -3.41 10.42
N ILE A 134 6.09 -2.59 10.02
CA ILE A 134 7.37 -2.45 10.72
C ILE A 134 7.17 -1.88 12.13
N GLU A 135 6.33 -0.86 12.30
CA GLU A 135 6.05 -0.27 13.61
C GLU A 135 5.28 -1.24 14.53
N LEU A 136 4.31 -1.99 14.00
CA LEU A 136 3.64 -3.07 14.73
C LEU A 136 4.62 -4.16 15.18
N ALA A 137 5.54 -4.54 14.30
CA ALA A 137 6.59 -5.51 14.63
C ALA A 137 7.52 -4.99 15.73
N ARG A 138 7.85 -3.68 15.73
CA ARG A 138 8.60 -3.02 16.80
C ARG A 138 7.87 -3.07 18.15
N ARG A 139 6.53 -3.00 18.14
CA ARG A 139 5.67 -3.12 19.33
C ARG A 139 5.43 -4.57 19.76
N GLY A 140 6.10 -5.55 19.12
CA GLY A 140 6.01 -6.97 19.48
C GLY A 140 4.77 -7.68 18.91
N ARG A 141 4.07 -7.09 17.92
CA ARG A 141 2.84 -7.66 17.36
C ARG A 141 3.07 -8.65 16.20
N ALA A 142 4.32 -8.86 15.75
CA ALA A 142 4.64 -9.72 14.64
C ALA A 142 5.07 -11.13 15.04
N GLN A 143 4.50 -12.14 14.36
CA GLN A 143 5.04 -13.51 14.28
C GLN A 143 6.00 -13.66 13.10
N SER A 144 5.71 -12.97 11.99
CA SER A 144 6.58 -12.79 10.84
C SER A 144 6.21 -11.50 10.12
N LEU A 145 7.12 -10.97 9.30
CA LEU A 145 6.92 -9.71 8.60
C LEU A 145 7.33 -9.83 7.13
N VAL A 146 6.37 -9.64 6.20
CA VAL A 146 6.61 -9.60 4.76
C VAL A 146 6.28 -8.21 4.22
N LEU A 147 7.26 -7.55 3.64
CA LEU A 147 7.19 -6.15 3.26
C LEU A 147 7.29 -6.00 1.75
N LEU A 148 6.25 -5.45 1.12
CA LEU A 148 6.19 -5.22 -0.32
C LEU A 148 6.47 -3.74 -0.62
N SER A 149 7.69 -3.41 -1.07
CA SER A 149 8.14 -2.04 -1.35
C SER A 149 7.71 -1.04 -0.27
N PRO A 150 8.06 -1.26 1.01
CA PRO A 150 7.58 -0.44 2.13
C PRO A 150 8.08 1.00 2.05
N ALA A 151 7.26 1.95 2.52
CA ALA A 151 7.66 3.32 2.79
C ALA A 151 8.40 3.41 4.14
N GLY A 152 8.94 4.58 4.51
CA GLY A 152 9.54 4.85 5.82
C GLY A 152 11.04 5.11 5.80
N ALA A 153 11.77 4.75 4.74
CA ALA A 153 13.20 5.02 4.62
C ALA A 153 13.55 5.76 3.33
N TRP A 154 14.51 6.68 3.41
CA TRP A 154 14.98 7.49 2.27
C TRP A 154 16.38 8.05 2.50
N ARG A 155 17.15 8.21 1.43
CA ARG A 155 18.47 8.89 1.50
C ARG A 155 18.37 10.42 1.43
N SER A 156 17.31 10.94 0.82
CA SER A 156 17.17 12.36 0.54
C SER A 156 15.79 12.89 0.89
N PRO A 157 15.66 13.77 1.90
CA PRO A 157 14.39 14.43 2.23
C PRO A 157 13.80 15.23 1.05
N ARG A 158 14.65 15.78 0.17
CA ARG A 158 14.18 16.47 -1.04
C ARG A 158 13.48 15.53 -2.00
N ARG A 159 14.02 14.31 -2.17
CA ARG A 159 13.43 13.29 -3.04
C ARG A 159 12.13 12.75 -2.45
N LEU A 160 12.10 12.48 -1.15
CA LEU A 160 10.87 12.09 -0.46
C LEU A 160 9.78 13.15 -0.65
N ARG A 161 10.08 14.44 -0.40
CA ARG A 161 9.11 15.53 -0.62
C ARG A 161 8.63 15.58 -2.07
N ALA A 162 9.51 15.41 -3.05
CA ALA A 162 9.10 15.39 -4.46
C ALA A 162 8.17 14.20 -4.76
N THR A 163 8.45 13.00 -4.22
CA THR A 163 7.58 11.83 -4.35
C THR A 163 6.24 12.07 -3.66
N ALA A 164 6.23 12.55 -2.42
CA ALA A 164 5.00 12.87 -1.68
C ALA A 164 4.14 13.93 -2.42
N HIS A 165 4.74 14.96 -3.00
CA HIS A 165 4.02 15.93 -3.82
C HIS A 165 3.41 15.30 -5.08
N GLY A 166 4.14 14.40 -5.75
CA GLY A 166 3.62 13.67 -6.92
C GLY A 166 2.43 12.79 -6.54
N VAL A 167 2.51 12.05 -5.44
CA VAL A 167 1.42 11.20 -4.92
C VAL A 167 0.21 12.06 -4.54
N ARG A 168 0.42 13.16 -3.78
CA ARG A 168 -0.66 14.10 -3.42
C ARG A 168 -1.37 14.66 -4.64
N PHE A 169 -0.61 15.12 -5.63
CA PHE A 169 -1.17 15.67 -6.86
C PHE A 169 -2.00 14.60 -7.60
N SER A 170 -1.50 13.38 -7.70
CA SER A 170 -2.19 12.28 -8.37
C SER A 170 -3.49 11.89 -7.65
N ILE A 171 -3.43 11.70 -6.34
CA ILE A 171 -4.60 11.35 -5.51
C ILE A 171 -5.62 12.49 -5.53
N GLY A 172 -5.18 13.75 -5.40
CA GLY A 172 -6.06 14.92 -5.46
C GLY A 172 -6.76 15.06 -6.81
N ALA A 173 -6.07 14.78 -7.91
CA ALA A 173 -6.68 14.77 -9.24
C ALA A 173 -7.70 13.63 -9.40
N LEU A 174 -7.40 12.43 -8.92
CA LEU A 174 -8.35 11.31 -8.90
C LEU A 174 -9.58 11.64 -8.05
N ALA A 175 -9.38 12.21 -6.86
CA ALA A 175 -10.44 12.65 -5.98
C ALA A 175 -11.38 13.66 -6.65
N HIS A 176 -10.83 14.65 -7.35
CA HIS A 176 -11.60 15.66 -8.08
C HIS A 176 -12.51 15.06 -9.16
N TYR A 177 -12.08 13.95 -9.77
CA TYR A 177 -12.83 13.27 -10.84
C TYR A 177 -13.52 11.99 -10.38
N SER A 178 -13.66 11.75 -9.09
CA SER A 178 -14.21 10.50 -8.52
C SER A 178 -15.63 10.19 -9.02
N SER A 179 -16.47 11.19 -9.25
CA SER A 179 -17.80 11.03 -9.84
C SER A 179 -17.81 10.53 -11.30
N ARG A 180 -16.65 10.55 -11.97
CA ARG A 180 -16.46 10.07 -13.35
C ARG A 180 -15.62 8.80 -13.45
N ALA A 181 -15.40 8.12 -12.33
CA ALA A 181 -14.52 6.96 -12.24
C ALA A 181 -14.86 5.87 -13.27
N GLU A 182 -16.16 5.56 -13.44
CA GLU A 182 -16.64 4.58 -14.41
C GLU A 182 -16.24 4.97 -15.86
N ALA A 183 -16.58 6.19 -16.25
CA ALA A 183 -16.27 6.68 -17.60
C ALA A 183 -14.76 6.79 -17.88
N MET A 184 -13.96 7.04 -16.84
CA MET A 184 -12.50 7.06 -16.94
C MET A 184 -11.94 5.65 -17.11
N ALA A 185 -12.48 4.68 -16.37
CA ALA A 185 -12.04 3.29 -16.42
C ALA A 185 -12.45 2.58 -17.73
N GLU A 186 -13.51 3.02 -18.40
CA GLU A 186 -13.92 2.53 -19.73
C GLU A 186 -12.91 2.81 -20.83
N ARG A 187 -12.17 3.90 -20.72
CA ARG A 187 -11.23 4.32 -21.76
C ARG A 187 -9.87 3.66 -21.58
N ARG A 188 -9.55 2.71 -22.43
CA ARG A 188 -8.34 1.88 -22.35
C ARG A 188 -7.05 2.69 -22.18
N LEU A 189 -6.87 3.78 -22.90
CA LEU A 189 -5.68 4.63 -22.79
C LEU A 189 -5.62 5.36 -21.44
N LEU A 190 -6.76 5.81 -20.93
CA LEU A 190 -6.85 6.50 -19.65
C LEU A 190 -6.67 5.52 -18.48
N HIS A 191 -7.30 4.34 -18.56
CA HIS A 191 -7.07 3.24 -17.63
C HIS A 191 -5.57 2.93 -17.52
N TRP A 192 -4.90 2.74 -18.67
CA TRP A 192 -3.46 2.50 -18.70
C TRP A 192 -2.66 3.66 -18.06
N ALA A 193 -2.96 4.90 -18.43
CA ALA A 193 -2.22 6.08 -17.95
C ALA A 193 -2.36 6.30 -16.43
N LEU A 194 -3.53 6.03 -15.85
CA LEU A 194 -3.79 6.17 -14.43
C LEU A 194 -3.02 5.15 -13.58
N LEU A 195 -2.82 3.95 -14.11
CA LEU A 195 -2.17 2.85 -13.40
C LEU A 195 -0.67 2.70 -13.68
N ALA A 196 -0.17 3.24 -14.81
CA ALA A 196 1.21 3.03 -15.28
C ALA A 196 2.30 3.46 -14.29
N GLY A 197 1.99 4.32 -13.32
CA GLY A 197 2.89 4.70 -12.24
C GLY A 197 2.97 3.67 -11.12
N GLN A 198 1.92 2.88 -10.91
CA GLN A 198 1.77 1.99 -9.76
C GLN A 198 1.99 0.52 -10.09
N VAL A 199 1.55 0.07 -11.27
CA VAL A 199 1.69 -1.32 -11.70
C VAL A 199 2.54 -1.43 -12.96
N ALA A 200 3.14 -2.59 -13.19
CA ALA A 200 3.90 -2.87 -14.41
C ALA A 200 2.99 -3.27 -15.58
N HIS A 201 1.84 -3.86 -15.28
CA HIS A 201 0.90 -4.41 -16.25
C HIS A 201 -0.53 -3.84 -16.08
N PRO A 202 -0.77 -2.55 -16.40
CA PRO A 202 -2.07 -1.90 -16.22
C PRO A 202 -3.25 -2.64 -16.86
N HIS A 203 -3.01 -3.36 -17.98
CA HIS A 203 -4.02 -4.13 -18.68
C HIS A 203 -4.54 -5.37 -17.93
N ARG A 204 -3.82 -5.82 -16.89
CA ARG A 204 -4.24 -6.94 -16.03
C ARG A 204 -5.14 -6.49 -14.88
N VAL A 205 -5.13 -5.19 -14.58
CA VAL A 205 -5.95 -4.65 -13.48
C VAL A 205 -7.41 -4.57 -13.94
N PRO A 206 -8.35 -5.21 -13.23
CA PRO A 206 -9.77 -5.12 -13.56
C PRO A 206 -10.27 -3.68 -13.51
N ARG A 207 -11.25 -3.38 -14.35
CA ARG A 207 -11.88 -2.05 -14.41
C ARG A 207 -12.45 -1.64 -13.05
N GLU A 208 -13.12 -2.56 -12.37
CA GLU A 208 -13.72 -2.35 -11.05
C GLU A 208 -12.69 -1.97 -10.00
N SER A 209 -11.49 -2.55 -10.07
CA SER A 209 -10.37 -2.20 -9.17
C SER A 209 -9.91 -0.76 -9.39
N LEU A 210 -9.82 -0.30 -10.64
CA LEU A 210 -9.50 1.10 -10.93
C LEU A 210 -10.61 2.05 -10.48
N VAL A 211 -11.88 1.72 -10.74
CA VAL A 211 -13.04 2.51 -10.26
C VAL A 211 -13.00 2.63 -8.75
N THR A 212 -12.82 1.51 -8.06
CA THR A 212 -12.67 1.46 -6.60
C THR A 212 -11.54 2.37 -6.11
N PHE A 213 -10.37 2.29 -6.72
CA PHE A 213 -9.22 3.12 -6.36
C PHE A 213 -9.49 4.62 -6.56
N ILE A 214 -10.11 5.02 -7.69
CA ILE A 214 -10.44 6.42 -7.96
C ILE A 214 -11.46 6.93 -6.93
N GLN A 215 -12.51 6.18 -6.65
CA GLN A 215 -13.57 6.56 -5.71
C GLN A 215 -13.05 6.61 -4.26
N ALA A 216 -12.23 5.64 -3.86
CA ALA A 216 -11.60 5.59 -2.54
C ALA A 216 -10.64 6.77 -2.33
N SER A 217 -9.82 7.10 -3.34
CA SER A 217 -8.91 8.26 -3.28
C SER A 217 -9.63 9.57 -2.94
N GLY A 218 -10.86 9.76 -3.45
CA GLY A 218 -11.69 10.94 -3.18
C GLY A 218 -12.31 10.98 -1.79
N ARG A 219 -12.31 9.88 -1.07
CA ARG A 219 -12.97 9.73 0.24
C ARG A 219 -11.99 9.42 1.38
N SER A 220 -10.70 9.68 1.19
CA SER A 220 -9.63 9.38 2.16
C SER A 220 -9.02 10.68 2.72
N PRO A 221 -9.68 11.35 3.68
CA PRO A 221 -9.25 12.66 4.20
C PRO A 221 -7.87 12.64 4.86
N VAL A 222 -7.41 11.50 5.37
CA VAL A 222 -6.10 11.35 6.02
C VAL A 222 -4.91 11.53 5.05
N VAL A 223 -5.12 11.32 3.75
CA VAL A 223 -4.01 11.22 2.76
C VAL A 223 -3.21 12.51 2.64
N ASP A 224 -3.89 13.65 2.43
CA ASP A 224 -3.20 14.92 2.23
C ASP A 224 -2.42 15.36 3.49
N PRO A 225 -3.01 15.42 4.71
CA PRO A 225 -2.28 15.80 5.90
C PRO A 225 -1.14 14.81 6.24
N LEU A 226 -1.35 13.50 6.08
CA LEU A 226 -0.32 12.50 6.32
C LEU A 226 0.90 12.70 5.40
N LEU A 227 0.70 12.88 4.09
CA LEU A 227 1.79 13.11 3.13
C LEU A 227 2.58 14.40 3.38
N ARG A 228 2.00 15.37 4.10
CA ARG A 228 2.70 16.60 4.50
C ARG A 228 3.73 16.34 5.60
N VAL A 229 3.45 15.40 6.50
CA VAL A 229 4.24 15.17 7.72
C VAL A 229 5.16 13.95 7.66
N LEU A 230 4.99 13.02 6.71
CA LEU A 230 5.78 11.78 6.60
C LEU A 230 7.30 12.02 6.68
N HIS A 231 7.79 13.13 6.13
CA HIS A 231 9.21 13.44 6.09
C HIS A 231 9.80 13.86 7.45
N LEU A 232 8.96 14.10 8.44
CA LEU A 232 9.37 14.51 9.80
C LEU A 232 9.70 13.30 10.68
N TYR A 233 9.21 12.11 10.32
CA TYR A 233 9.29 10.91 11.14
C TYR A 233 9.94 9.76 10.35
N PRO A 234 11.29 9.77 10.21
CA PRO A 234 11.97 8.65 9.56
C PRO A 234 11.82 7.38 10.41
N LEU A 235 11.72 6.24 9.73
CA LEU A 235 11.68 4.93 10.37
C LEU A 235 13.01 4.67 11.11
N ASP A 236 12.95 4.28 12.38
CA ASP A 236 14.08 3.77 13.10
C ASP A 236 14.43 2.32 12.71
N PRO A 237 15.68 1.86 12.83
CA PRO A 237 16.03 0.47 12.58
C PRO A 237 15.28 -0.51 13.49
N LEU A 238 14.86 -1.66 12.95
CA LEU A 238 14.40 -2.78 13.80
C LEU A 238 15.57 -3.39 14.57
N PRO A 239 15.33 -3.94 15.75
CA PRO A 239 16.34 -4.70 16.49
C PRO A 239 16.89 -5.85 15.63
N ALA A 240 18.22 -6.08 15.73
CA ALA A 240 18.87 -7.16 15.00
C ALA A 240 18.61 -8.54 15.63
N ASP A 241 18.36 -8.58 16.94
CA ASP A 241 18.15 -9.75 17.79
C ASP A 241 16.66 -10.17 17.93
N ARG A 242 15.79 -9.66 17.03
CA ARG A 242 14.36 -10.01 17.01
C ARG A 242 14.13 -11.51 16.80
N ASP A 243 13.04 -12.01 17.36
CA ASP A 243 12.63 -13.43 17.36
C ASP A 243 11.73 -13.84 16.19
N TYR A 244 11.52 -12.94 15.21
CA TYR A 244 10.67 -13.18 14.04
C TYR A 244 11.41 -12.89 12.73
N PRO A 245 11.12 -13.65 11.65
CA PRO A 245 11.72 -13.41 10.33
C PRO A 245 11.13 -12.17 9.67
N VAL A 246 11.99 -11.49 8.89
CA VAL A 246 11.60 -10.34 8.06
C VAL A 246 12.02 -10.60 6.62
N ARG A 247 11.06 -10.57 5.69
CA ARG A 247 11.28 -10.61 4.25
C ARG A 247 10.97 -9.26 3.64
N LEU A 248 11.96 -8.67 2.97
CA LEU A 248 11.83 -7.43 2.21
C LEU A 248 11.73 -7.77 0.72
N VAL A 249 10.53 -7.67 0.16
CA VAL A 249 10.28 -7.87 -1.27
C VAL A 249 10.22 -6.50 -1.95
N TRP A 250 11.06 -6.27 -2.94
CA TRP A 250 11.06 -5.00 -3.67
C TRP A 250 10.82 -5.21 -5.16
N ALA A 251 9.79 -4.54 -5.68
CA ALA A 251 9.43 -4.57 -7.09
C ALA A 251 10.55 -3.97 -7.96
N ASP A 252 10.95 -4.64 -9.04
CA ASP A 252 12.02 -4.18 -9.92
C ASP A 252 11.62 -2.98 -10.79
N ARG A 253 10.31 -2.85 -11.08
CA ARG A 253 9.72 -1.74 -11.82
C ARG A 253 9.00 -0.73 -10.95
N ASP A 254 9.36 -0.66 -9.67
CA ASP A 254 8.78 0.32 -8.75
C ASP A 254 9.12 1.75 -9.18
N ARG A 255 8.11 2.47 -9.67
CA ARG A 255 8.22 3.85 -10.12
C ARG A 255 7.81 4.86 -9.04
N VAL A 256 7.14 4.42 -7.99
CA VAL A 256 6.74 5.24 -6.83
C VAL A 256 7.90 5.36 -5.86
N LEU A 257 8.44 4.22 -5.42
CA LEU A 257 9.56 4.11 -4.50
C LEU A 257 10.74 3.35 -5.16
N PRO A 258 11.49 3.95 -6.11
CA PRO A 258 12.59 3.26 -6.76
C PRO A 258 13.63 2.75 -5.76
N PHE A 259 14.02 1.46 -5.89
CA PHE A 259 14.89 0.74 -4.95
C PHE A 259 16.14 1.53 -4.55
N LYS A 260 16.86 2.10 -5.52
CA LYS A 260 18.09 2.88 -5.28
C LYS A 260 17.91 3.98 -4.24
N HIS A 261 16.71 4.56 -4.13
CA HIS A 261 16.46 5.74 -3.30
C HIS A 261 15.70 5.46 -2.01
N PHE A 262 14.95 4.36 -2.01
CA PHE A 262 14.07 3.97 -0.90
C PHE A 262 14.38 2.56 -0.40
N GLY A 263 14.63 1.60 -1.27
CA GLY A 263 14.89 0.21 -0.90
C GLY A 263 16.26 -0.01 -0.25
N SER A 264 17.32 0.61 -0.80
CA SER A 264 18.64 0.52 -0.17
C SER A 264 18.67 1.09 1.25
N PRO A 265 18.12 2.31 1.52
CA PRO A 265 18.04 2.78 2.90
C PRO A 265 17.06 1.98 3.77
N MET A 266 16.03 1.36 3.19
CA MET A 266 15.15 0.46 3.93
C MET A 266 15.91 -0.77 4.43
N LEU A 267 16.77 -1.35 3.60
CA LEU A 267 17.59 -2.50 3.98
C LEU A 267 18.52 -2.18 5.16
N GLU A 268 19.02 -0.95 5.24
CA GLU A 268 19.83 -0.46 6.38
C GLU A 268 19.00 -0.35 7.69
N ARG A 269 17.66 -0.23 7.58
CA ARG A 269 16.72 -0.18 8.71
C ARG A 269 16.22 -1.56 9.15
N LEU A 270 16.49 -2.59 8.36
CA LEU A 270 16.00 -3.96 8.57
C LEU A 270 17.19 -4.94 8.61
N PRO A 271 18.09 -4.85 9.61
CA PRO A 271 19.25 -5.74 9.69
C PRO A 271 18.79 -7.20 9.71
N GLY A 272 19.45 -8.08 8.94
CA GLY A 272 19.10 -9.49 8.83
C GLY A 272 17.80 -9.81 8.09
N ALA A 273 17.16 -8.83 7.41
CA ALA A 273 16.03 -9.11 6.55
C ALA A 273 16.49 -9.82 5.25
N GLU A 274 15.71 -10.82 4.83
CA GLU A 274 15.89 -11.45 3.53
C GLU A 274 15.39 -10.51 2.43
N LEU A 275 16.27 -10.13 1.49
CA LEU A 275 15.89 -9.29 0.35
C LEU A 275 15.54 -10.12 -0.87
N ILE A 276 14.33 -9.92 -1.40
CA ILE A 276 13.90 -10.46 -2.70
C ILE A 276 13.62 -9.30 -3.66
N ARG A 277 14.23 -9.33 -4.85
CA ARG A 277 13.90 -8.44 -5.96
C ARG A 277 12.87 -9.12 -6.86
N LEU A 278 11.60 -8.67 -6.77
CA LEU A 278 10.49 -9.26 -7.51
C LEU A 278 10.43 -8.69 -8.92
N SER A 279 10.77 -9.53 -9.90
CA SER A 279 10.87 -9.13 -11.31
C SER A 279 9.51 -8.96 -11.97
N GLY A 280 9.42 -8.01 -12.90
CA GLY A 280 8.27 -7.82 -13.78
C GLY A 280 7.08 -7.09 -13.15
N VAL A 281 7.16 -6.67 -11.88
CA VAL A 281 6.06 -6.03 -11.15
C VAL A 281 6.35 -4.58 -10.78
N GLY A 282 5.30 -3.79 -10.59
CA GLY A 282 5.36 -2.40 -10.13
C GLY A 282 5.16 -2.26 -8.62
N HIS A 283 4.90 -1.02 -8.16
CA HIS A 283 4.76 -0.67 -6.74
C HIS A 283 3.64 -1.43 -6.01
N VAL A 284 2.58 -1.81 -6.73
CA VAL A 284 1.44 -2.60 -6.21
C VAL A 284 1.49 -4.00 -6.81
N PRO A 285 2.42 -4.87 -6.36
CA PRO A 285 2.66 -6.17 -6.97
C PRO A 285 1.47 -7.14 -6.84
N MET A 286 0.59 -6.93 -5.86
CA MET A 286 -0.65 -7.69 -5.67
C MET A 286 -1.56 -7.65 -6.90
N SER A 287 -1.49 -6.58 -7.69
CA SER A 287 -2.27 -6.42 -8.93
C SER A 287 -1.54 -6.94 -10.16
N ASP A 288 -0.20 -7.01 -10.14
CA ASP A 288 0.62 -7.47 -11.27
C ASP A 288 0.78 -9.00 -11.28
N ASP A 289 1.06 -9.59 -10.11
CA ASP A 289 1.30 -11.03 -9.93
C ASP A 289 0.85 -11.49 -8.54
N PRO A 290 -0.47 -11.64 -8.34
CA PRO A 290 -1.03 -12.00 -7.03
C PRO A 290 -0.59 -13.38 -6.54
N ALA A 291 -0.41 -14.35 -7.42
CA ALA A 291 0.02 -15.70 -7.06
C ALA A 291 1.45 -15.68 -6.50
N ARG A 292 2.35 -14.95 -7.14
CA ARG A 292 3.73 -14.83 -6.68
C ARG A 292 3.84 -14.05 -5.36
N VAL A 293 3.00 -13.02 -5.18
CA VAL A 293 2.92 -12.31 -3.90
C VAL A 293 2.45 -13.23 -2.78
N ALA A 294 1.41 -14.02 -3.03
CA ALA A 294 0.93 -15.01 -2.05
C ALA A 294 2.01 -16.03 -1.70
N GLU A 295 2.73 -16.57 -2.70
CA GLU A 295 3.83 -17.49 -2.48
C GLU A 295 4.91 -16.90 -1.57
N MET A 296 5.33 -15.64 -1.80
CA MET A 296 6.30 -14.95 -0.96
C MET A 296 5.85 -14.81 0.50
N ILE A 297 4.55 -14.63 0.73
CA ILE A 297 3.96 -14.57 2.07
C ILE A 297 3.93 -15.97 2.69
N LEU A 298 3.37 -16.96 1.97
CA LEU A 298 3.17 -18.31 2.47
C LEU A 298 4.47 -19.05 2.78
N GLU A 299 5.54 -18.81 2.05
CA GLU A 299 6.87 -19.37 2.35
C GLU A 299 7.34 -18.97 3.76
N VAL A 300 7.14 -17.71 4.14
CA VAL A 300 7.57 -17.21 5.45
C VAL A 300 6.63 -17.69 6.56
N THR A 301 5.31 -17.56 6.36
CA THR A 301 4.33 -17.89 7.40
C THR A 301 4.34 -19.38 7.72
N ARG A 302 4.39 -20.25 6.69
CA ARG A 302 4.45 -21.71 6.87
C ARG A 302 5.72 -22.15 7.61
N ALA A 303 6.87 -21.54 7.34
CA ALA A 303 8.11 -21.85 8.05
C ALA A 303 7.99 -21.55 9.55
N VAL A 304 7.36 -20.43 9.92
CA VAL A 304 7.13 -20.05 11.32
C VAL A 304 6.13 -20.99 12.00
N ASP A 305 5.00 -21.28 11.33
CA ASP A 305 3.96 -22.14 11.87
C ASP A 305 4.46 -23.57 12.09
N SER A 306 5.24 -24.11 11.15
CA SER A 306 5.86 -25.45 11.29
C SER A 306 6.85 -25.51 12.45
N ALA A 307 7.68 -24.48 12.64
CA ALA A 307 8.60 -24.40 13.76
C ALA A 307 7.87 -24.32 15.11
N ALA A 308 6.76 -23.55 15.18
CA ALA A 308 5.94 -23.43 16.39
C ALA A 308 5.25 -24.76 16.76
N THR A 309 4.80 -25.54 15.77
CA THR A 309 4.19 -26.86 15.98
C THR A 309 5.22 -27.85 16.51
N SER A 310 6.40 -27.92 15.91
CA SER A 310 7.47 -28.81 16.33
C SER A 310 7.94 -28.50 17.77
N ALA A 311 7.96 -27.22 18.17
CA ALA A 311 8.34 -26.81 19.53
C ALA A 311 7.29 -27.15 20.61
N ARG A 312 6.04 -27.45 20.24
CA ARG A 312 4.96 -27.88 21.16
C ARG A 312 4.89 -29.39 21.34
N GLU A 313 5.43 -30.15 20.39
CA GLU A 313 5.41 -31.61 20.38
C GLU A 313 6.68 -32.24 21.01
N GLY A 314 7.74 -31.45 21.24
CA GLY A 314 9.00 -31.87 21.87
C GLY A 314 9.12 -31.34 23.30
#